data_acbe6dd216d4944e5c31bc1b31ba5f0f
#
_entry.id   acbe6dd216d4944e5c31bc1b31ba5f0f
#
_cell.length_a   1.000
_cell.length_b   1.000
_cell.length_c   1.000
_cell.angle_alpha   90.00
_cell.angle_beta   90.00
_cell.angle_gamma   90.00
#
_symmetry.space_group_name_H-M   'P 1'
#
loop_
_entity.id
_entity.type
_entity.pdbx_description
1 polymer ?
#
loop_
_entity_poly.entity_id
_entity_poly.type
_entity_poly.pdbx_seq_one_letter_code
_entity_poly.pdbx_strand_id
1 'polypeptide(L)'
;MATKRFNRLHAACALLIVISVAMSGCQPDTSAATATVTGLRLNNLLGAPNSDGFVRADTPRDFVFPRDHGAHNPYRSEWWYLTAVLEDDQGREYGLHFTQFRQALTPSPTGDGPWHTGQAYLAHLAVTDVATGVHLEAERFARGHPDLAGVTSGAQFAAVIEDWTLTGATRGPISLTLKAAEPAQFEVDLHIQQTGPIVLQGDRGLSAKGPDSASYYYSIPRLRIGGRLRLNDRVVDVAGLGWLDREWSTSVLDDSLAGWDWFSLQLDDARNIMAFRLRRYDGARDDFDHGLLVEPQDVDGRPVIGQGDPGVTILKSSDFTLNPQRFYQDERG
;
A
#
# COMPACT_ATOMS: atom_id res chain seq x y z
N MET A 1 9.24 32.55 -80.14
CA MET A 1 9.72 32.58 -78.70
C MET A 1 8.59 32.44 -77.67
N ALA A 2 7.36 32.20 -78.05
CA ALA A 2 6.18 32.16 -77.20
C ALA A 2 5.79 30.75 -76.70
N THR A 3 6.22 29.68 -77.34
CA THR A 3 5.81 28.31 -77.06
C THR A 3 6.56 27.63 -75.92
N LYS A 4 7.75 28.12 -75.55
CA LYS A 4 8.54 27.51 -74.44
C LYS A 4 8.17 28.03 -73.05
N ARG A 5 7.44 29.17 -72.92
CA ARG A 5 6.98 29.66 -71.64
C ARG A 5 5.69 29.00 -71.15
N PHE A 6 4.85 28.51 -72.08
CA PHE A 6 3.58 27.86 -71.70
C PHE A 6 3.78 26.46 -71.05
N ASN A 7 4.77 25.70 -71.54
CA ASN A 7 5.01 24.35 -71.00
C ASN A 7 5.70 24.39 -69.60
N ARG A 8 6.34 25.47 -69.22
CA ARG A 8 6.94 25.59 -67.86
C ARG A 8 5.87 25.94 -66.81
N LEU A 9 4.85 26.69 -67.16
CA LEU A 9 3.75 27.03 -66.25
C LEU A 9 2.87 25.81 -65.88
N HIS A 10 2.61 24.97 -66.89
CA HIS A 10 1.82 23.74 -66.67
C HIS A 10 2.56 22.67 -65.87
N ALA A 11 3.89 22.56 -66.05
CA ALA A 11 4.70 21.66 -65.27
C ALA A 11 4.83 22.09 -63.80
N ALA A 12 4.90 23.42 -63.55
CA ALA A 12 4.93 23.97 -62.20
C ALA A 12 3.61 23.81 -61.45
N CYS A 13 2.47 24.01 -62.16
CA CYS A 13 1.16 23.79 -61.57
C CYS A 13 0.87 22.32 -61.30
N ALA A 14 1.29 21.37 -62.20
CA ALA A 14 1.15 19.96 -61.96
C ALA A 14 2.00 19.45 -60.77
N LEU A 15 3.19 19.98 -60.61
CA LEU A 15 4.09 19.65 -59.48
C LEU A 15 3.53 20.19 -58.14
N LEU A 16 2.94 21.37 -58.11
CA LEU A 16 2.27 21.94 -56.93
C LEU A 16 1.03 21.15 -56.51
N ILE A 17 0.24 20.66 -57.50
CA ILE A 17 -0.94 19.82 -57.20
C ILE A 17 -0.50 18.44 -56.64
N VAL A 18 0.55 17.83 -57.18
CA VAL A 18 1.06 16.56 -56.68
C VAL A 18 1.65 16.70 -55.26
N ILE A 19 2.33 17.79 -54.97
CA ILE A 19 2.85 18.07 -53.62
C ILE A 19 1.68 18.34 -52.65
N SER A 20 0.62 19.01 -53.06
CA SER A 20 -0.55 19.26 -52.22
C SER A 20 -1.34 17.97 -51.90
N VAL A 21 -1.41 17.00 -52.81
CA VAL A 21 -2.07 15.71 -52.56
C VAL A 21 -1.19 14.79 -51.70
N ALA A 22 0.14 14.87 -51.81
CA ALA A 22 1.05 14.10 -50.95
C ALA A 22 1.11 14.58 -49.51
N MET A 23 0.73 15.86 -49.23
CA MET A 23 0.68 16.40 -47.89
C MET A 23 -0.67 16.20 -47.18
N SER A 24 -1.72 15.76 -47.90
CA SER A 24 -3.03 15.48 -47.30
C SER A 24 -3.15 14.05 -46.72
N GLY A 25 -2.10 13.24 -46.78
CA GLY A 25 -2.10 11.83 -46.38
C GLY A 25 -1.57 11.54 -44.98
N CYS A 26 -1.11 12.55 -44.24
CA CYS A 26 -0.66 12.37 -42.85
C CYS A 26 -1.28 13.48 -41.97
N GLN A 27 -2.59 13.45 -41.81
CA GLN A 27 -3.13 13.99 -40.57
C GLN A 27 -2.90 12.90 -39.51
N PRO A 28 -2.13 13.18 -38.46
CA PRO A 28 -2.22 12.34 -37.28
C PRO A 28 -3.66 12.42 -36.79
N ASP A 29 -4.32 11.26 -36.69
CA ASP A 29 -5.55 11.14 -35.93
C ASP A 29 -5.31 11.73 -34.53
N THR A 30 -5.64 13.00 -34.37
CA THR A 30 -5.68 13.66 -33.05
C THR A 30 -6.98 13.34 -32.31
N SER A 31 -7.60 12.21 -32.56
CA SER A 31 -8.38 11.51 -31.57
C SER A 31 -7.46 10.58 -30.76
N ALA A 32 -6.38 11.11 -30.21
CA ALA A 32 -5.91 10.61 -28.95
C ALA A 32 -7.09 10.84 -28.00
N ALA A 33 -7.94 9.83 -27.86
CA ALA A 33 -8.70 9.69 -26.66
C ALA A 33 -7.66 9.88 -25.56
N THR A 34 -7.77 10.98 -24.84
CA THR A 34 -7.11 11.16 -23.57
C THR A 34 -7.62 9.97 -22.77
N ALA A 35 -6.90 8.86 -22.80
CA ALA A 35 -7.07 7.82 -21.83
C ALA A 35 -6.75 8.58 -20.54
N THR A 36 -7.80 9.05 -19.89
CA THR A 36 -7.75 9.42 -18.50
C THR A 36 -7.20 8.15 -17.87
N VAL A 37 -5.92 8.15 -17.54
CA VAL A 37 -5.34 7.15 -16.64
C VAL A 37 -6.12 7.39 -15.36
N THR A 38 -7.26 6.71 -15.27
CA THR A 38 -7.99 6.57 -14.02
C THR A 38 -6.99 5.84 -13.16
N GLY A 39 -6.27 6.58 -12.30
CA GLY A 39 -5.30 6.00 -11.40
C GLY A 39 -5.94 4.76 -10.78
N LEU A 40 -5.19 3.68 -10.64
CA LEU A 40 -5.64 2.46 -9.99
C LEU A 40 -6.19 2.86 -8.62
N ARG A 41 -7.50 3.08 -8.54
CA ARG A 41 -8.13 3.41 -7.26
C ARG A 41 -8.06 2.15 -6.42
N LEU A 42 -7.59 2.29 -5.20
CA LEU A 42 -7.51 1.20 -4.22
C LEU A 42 -8.84 0.42 -4.13
N ASN A 43 -9.98 1.12 -4.23
CA ASN A 43 -11.31 0.52 -4.29
C ASN A 43 -11.49 -0.45 -5.47
N ASN A 44 -10.90 -0.16 -6.64
CA ASN A 44 -10.96 -1.06 -7.78
C ASN A 44 -10.08 -2.31 -7.61
N LEU A 45 -9.02 -2.20 -6.81
CA LEU A 45 -8.16 -3.32 -6.45
C LEU A 45 -8.80 -4.19 -5.36
N LEU A 46 -9.41 -3.57 -4.34
CA LEU A 46 -9.94 -4.26 -3.17
C LEU A 46 -11.38 -4.75 -3.36
N GLY A 47 -12.18 -4.08 -4.21
CA GLY A 47 -13.61 -4.36 -4.44
C GLY A 47 -13.93 -5.09 -5.76
N ALA A 48 -12.96 -5.66 -6.48
CA ALA A 48 -13.22 -6.25 -7.80
C ALA A 48 -14.19 -7.45 -7.74
N PRO A 49 -15.19 -7.49 -8.62
CA PRO A 49 -16.39 -8.35 -8.50
C PRO A 49 -16.14 -9.85 -8.71
N ASN A 50 -14.98 -10.28 -9.20
CA ASN A 50 -14.72 -11.70 -9.44
C ASN A 50 -13.75 -12.27 -8.39
N SER A 51 -14.32 -12.97 -7.40
CA SER A 51 -13.59 -13.70 -6.36
C SER A 51 -13.57 -15.21 -6.58
N ASP A 52 -14.08 -15.70 -7.73
CA ASP A 52 -14.19 -17.12 -8.00
C ASP A 52 -12.82 -17.82 -8.00
N GLY A 53 -12.74 -18.93 -7.28
CA GLY A 53 -11.53 -19.74 -7.17
C GLY A 53 -10.51 -19.26 -6.13
N PHE A 54 -10.68 -18.09 -5.53
CA PHE A 54 -9.87 -17.64 -4.38
C PHE A 54 -10.43 -18.13 -3.05
N VAL A 55 -9.55 -18.36 -2.09
CA VAL A 55 -9.92 -18.68 -0.71
C VAL A 55 -10.46 -17.42 -0.03
N ARG A 56 -11.51 -17.56 0.79
CA ARG A 56 -12.10 -16.47 1.57
C ARG A 56 -11.68 -16.55 3.03
N ALA A 57 -11.60 -15.39 3.67
CA ALA A 57 -11.47 -15.27 5.11
C ALA A 57 -12.91 -15.27 5.70
N ASP A 58 -13.37 -16.43 6.16
CA ASP A 58 -14.76 -16.63 6.63
C ASP A 58 -14.84 -17.23 8.04
N THR A 59 -13.76 -17.81 8.54
CA THR A 59 -13.69 -18.40 9.88
C THR A 59 -12.37 -18.07 10.57
N PRO A 60 -12.32 -17.91 11.89
CA PRO A 60 -11.07 -17.75 12.62
C PRO A 60 -10.11 -18.92 12.37
N ARG A 61 -8.82 -18.64 12.31
CA ARG A 61 -7.76 -19.64 12.11
C ARG A 61 -6.60 -19.41 13.07
N ASP A 62 -5.75 -20.41 13.21
CA ASP A 62 -4.48 -20.25 13.91
C ASP A 62 -3.47 -19.53 13.01
N PHE A 63 -2.78 -18.55 13.57
CA PHE A 63 -1.65 -17.88 12.94
C PHE A 63 -0.36 -18.61 13.30
N VAL A 64 0.49 -18.85 12.31
CA VAL A 64 1.75 -19.60 12.45
C VAL A 64 2.91 -18.71 12.00
N PHE A 65 3.66 -18.19 12.96
CA PHE A 65 4.87 -17.40 12.68
C PHE A 65 6.13 -18.29 12.63
N PRO A 66 7.07 -17.98 11.73
CA PRO A 66 7.17 -16.82 10.86
C PRO A 66 6.43 -16.94 9.52
N ARG A 67 5.73 -18.03 9.22
CA ARG A 67 5.07 -18.26 7.94
C ARG A 67 4.10 -17.13 7.57
N ASP A 68 3.25 -16.71 8.51
CA ASP A 68 2.18 -15.75 8.27
C ASP A 68 2.68 -14.28 8.22
N HIS A 69 4.00 -14.03 8.30
CA HIS A 69 4.61 -12.78 7.87
C HIS A 69 4.72 -12.68 6.35
N GLY A 70 4.74 -13.78 5.64
CA GLY A 70 4.90 -13.86 4.20
C GLY A 70 3.62 -13.74 3.39
N ALA A 71 3.69 -14.14 2.11
CA ALA A 71 2.59 -14.06 1.18
C ALA A 71 1.59 -15.21 1.32
N HIS A 72 0.30 -14.90 1.19
CA HIS A 72 -0.82 -15.83 1.25
C HIS A 72 -1.46 -15.96 -0.14
N ASN A 73 -0.75 -16.57 -1.07
CA ASN A 73 -1.11 -16.66 -2.49
C ASN A 73 -2.53 -17.16 -2.80
N PRO A 74 -3.18 -18.05 -1.98
CA PRO A 74 -4.57 -18.44 -2.22
C PRO A 74 -5.60 -17.31 -2.07
N TYR A 75 -5.22 -16.22 -1.39
CA TYR A 75 -6.05 -15.03 -1.23
C TYR A 75 -5.75 -14.00 -2.32
N ARG A 76 -6.76 -13.20 -2.65
CA ARG A 76 -6.69 -12.26 -3.75
C ARG A 76 -5.82 -11.05 -3.47
N SER A 77 -5.96 -10.45 -2.27
CA SER A 77 -5.30 -9.20 -1.89
C SER A 77 -4.61 -9.35 -0.55
N GLU A 78 -3.46 -8.73 -0.40
CA GLU A 78 -2.81 -8.55 0.89
C GLU A 78 -1.84 -7.38 0.88
N TRP A 79 -1.47 -6.91 2.09
CA TRP A 79 -0.53 -5.82 2.24
C TRP A 79 0.34 -5.92 3.50
N TRP A 80 1.48 -5.29 3.39
CA TRP A 80 2.46 -4.99 4.44
C TRP A 80 2.45 -3.49 4.60
N TYR A 81 1.89 -2.99 5.70
CA TYR A 81 1.67 -1.57 5.94
C TYR A 81 2.48 -1.12 7.14
N LEU A 82 3.46 -0.26 6.91
CA LEU A 82 4.36 0.28 7.93
C LEU A 82 4.16 1.79 8.05
N THR A 83 3.91 2.27 9.25
CA THR A 83 3.94 3.70 9.56
C THR A 83 4.89 3.99 10.70
N ALA A 84 5.46 5.19 10.74
CA ALA A 84 6.32 5.61 11.83
C ALA A 84 6.25 7.13 12.07
N VAL A 85 6.47 7.50 13.34
CA VAL A 85 6.82 8.84 13.75
C VAL A 85 8.27 8.79 14.21
N LEU A 86 9.11 9.55 13.52
CA LEU A 86 10.57 9.59 13.70
C LEU A 86 11.00 11.00 14.11
N GLU A 87 12.10 11.09 14.83
CA GLU A 87 12.68 12.35 15.28
C GLU A 87 14.19 12.35 15.01
N ASP A 88 14.74 13.47 14.61
CA ASP A 88 16.19 13.67 14.48
C ASP A 88 16.81 14.20 15.81
N ASP A 89 18.12 14.37 15.83
CA ASP A 89 18.89 14.85 16.98
C ASP A 89 18.58 16.30 17.40
N GLN A 90 17.81 17.03 16.58
CA GLN A 90 17.36 18.40 16.85
C GLN A 90 15.89 18.47 17.29
N GLY A 91 15.24 17.31 17.47
CA GLY A 91 13.82 17.23 17.86
C GLY A 91 12.86 17.56 16.72
N ARG A 92 13.28 17.43 15.46
CA ARG A 92 12.38 17.60 14.30
C ARG A 92 11.71 16.29 13.98
N GLU A 93 10.40 16.34 13.81
CA GLU A 93 9.58 15.17 13.57
C GLU A 93 9.39 14.88 12.07
N TYR A 94 9.37 13.59 11.75
CA TYR A 94 9.13 13.06 10.40
C TYR A 94 8.09 11.95 10.46
N GLY A 95 7.07 12.04 9.59
CA GLY A 95 6.14 10.94 9.35
C GLY A 95 6.68 10.04 8.23
N LEU A 96 6.61 8.72 8.42
CA LEU A 96 6.90 7.73 7.41
C LEU A 96 5.67 6.86 7.15
N HIS A 97 5.42 6.57 5.89
CA HIS A 97 4.44 5.59 5.44
C HIS A 97 5.07 4.74 4.34
N PHE A 98 5.06 3.43 4.51
CA PHE A 98 5.44 2.46 3.47
C PHE A 98 4.38 1.36 3.41
N THR A 99 3.89 1.08 2.21
CA THR A 99 2.99 -0.05 1.99
C THR A 99 3.40 -0.81 0.75
N GLN A 100 3.46 -2.12 0.84
CA GLN A 100 3.51 -2.99 -0.32
C GLN A 100 2.23 -3.81 -0.38
N PHE A 101 1.52 -3.72 -1.51
CA PHE A 101 0.35 -4.52 -1.83
C PHE A 101 0.72 -5.67 -2.75
N ARG A 102 0.06 -6.80 -2.56
CA ARG A 102 0.01 -7.90 -3.51
C ARG A 102 -1.43 -8.11 -3.97
N GLN A 103 -1.61 -8.19 -5.26
CA GLN A 103 -2.89 -8.52 -5.88
C GLN A 103 -2.71 -9.76 -6.76
N ALA A 104 -3.41 -10.85 -6.43
CA ALA A 104 -3.50 -11.99 -7.31
C ALA A 104 -4.47 -11.70 -8.45
N LEU A 105 -3.99 -11.88 -9.67
CA LEU A 105 -4.76 -11.67 -10.92
C LEU A 105 -5.56 -12.92 -11.29
N THR A 106 -5.07 -14.08 -10.88
CA THR A 106 -5.70 -15.39 -11.08
C THR A 106 -5.56 -16.24 -9.82
N PRO A 107 -6.51 -17.12 -9.50
CA PRO A 107 -6.43 -18.01 -8.34
C PRO A 107 -5.25 -18.99 -8.41
N SER A 108 -4.81 -19.31 -9.61
CA SER A 108 -3.68 -20.21 -9.86
C SER A 108 -2.83 -19.68 -11.01
N PRO A 109 -1.51 -19.87 -10.98
CA PRO A 109 -0.64 -19.56 -12.11
C PRO A 109 -1.06 -20.33 -13.35
N THR A 110 -0.94 -19.69 -14.52
CA THR A 110 -1.38 -20.28 -15.82
C THR A 110 -0.24 -20.88 -16.64
N GLY A 111 0.94 -21.05 -16.06
CA GLY A 111 2.15 -21.62 -16.72
C GLY A 111 3.34 -21.72 -15.76
N ASP A 112 4.44 -22.28 -16.27
CA ASP A 112 5.62 -22.60 -15.46
C ASP A 112 6.76 -21.55 -15.55
N GLY A 113 6.60 -20.51 -16.33
CA GLY A 113 7.64 -19.48 -16.51
C GLY A 113 7.65 -18.46 -15.36
N PRO A 114 8.78 -17.76 -15.14
CA PRO A 114 8.93 -16.80 -14.05
C PRO A 114 7.94 -15.62 -14.13
N TRP A 115 7.37 -15.34 -15.29
CA TRP A 115 6.33 -14.33 -15.52
C TRP A 115 4.90 -14.84 -15.31
N HIS A 116 4.70 -16.15 -15.04
CA HIS A 116 3.39 -16.78 -14.86
C HIS A 116 2.98 -16.83 -13.38
N THR A 117 3.49 -15.95 -12.54
CA THR A 117 3.16 -15.90 -11.11
C THR A 117 1.68 -15.59 -10.84
N GLY A 118 0.98 -14.97 -11.81
CA GLY A 118 -0.39 -14.50 -11.63
C GLY A 118 -0.52 -13.40 -10.57
N GLN A 119 0.58 -12.72 -10.22
CA GLN A 119 0.63 -11.70 -9.18
C GLN A 119 1.00 -10.35 -9.75
N ALA A 120 0.46 -9.29 -9.14
CA ALA A 120 0.89 -7.91 -9.31
C ALA A 120 1.20 -7.30 -7.94
N TYR A 121 2.16 -6.40 -7.91
CA TYR A 121 2.59 -5.70 -6.72
C TYR A 121 2.52 -4.19 -6.94
N LEU A 122 2.12 -3.48 -5.91
CA LEU A 122 2.12 -2.02 -5.83
C LEU A 122 2.79 -1.64 -4.52
N ALA A 123 3.66 -0.64 -4.52
CA ALA A 123 4.19 -0.09 -3.30
C ALA A 123 4.07 1.44 -3.28
N HIS A 124 3.74 1.96 -2.11
CA HIS A 124 3.74 3.40 -1.82
C HIS A 124 4.75 3.68 -0.73
N LEU A 125 5.50 4.75 -0.88
CA LEU A 125 6.37 5.29 0.16
C LEU A 125 6.16 6.80 0.23
N ALA A 126 5.97 7.30 1.45
CA ALA A 126 5.87 8.73 1.70
C ALA A 126 6.67 9.10 2.95
N VAL A 127 7.29 10.27 2.90
CA VAL A 127 7.96 10.91 4.03
C VAL A 127 7.47 12.34 4.17
N THR A 128 7.04 12.71 5.36
CA THR A 128 6.59 14.06 5.70
C THR A 128 7.54 14.71 6.69
N ASP A 129 8.13 15.84 6.35
CA ASP A 129 8.81 16.73 7.31
C ASP A 129 7.74 17.59 7.99
N VAL A 130 7.43 17.29 9.26
CA VAL A 130 6.33 17.94 9.99
C VAL A 130 6.60 19.44 10.19
N ALA A 131 7.87 19.82 10.42
CA ALA A 131 8.23 21.20 10.69
C ALA A 131 8.07 22.11 9.47
N THR A 132 8.31 21.59 8.28
CA THR A 132 8.22 22.37 7.02
C THR A 132 6.92 22.13 6.26
N GLY A 133 6.18 21.07 6.60
CA GLY A 133 5.00 20.62 5.85
C GLY A 133 5.33 19.99 4.49
N VAL A 134 6.61 19.74 4.20
CA VAL A 134 7.03 19.08 2.95
C VAL A 134 6.63 17.61 3.00
N HIS A 135 5.85 17.18 2.02
CA HIS A 135 5.44 15.79 1.81
C HIS A 135 6.04 15.30 0.50
N LEU A 136 6.81 14.22 0.56
CA LEU A 136 7.44 13.56 -0.58
C LEU A 136 6.86 12.15 -0.68
N GLU A 137 6.39 11.78 -1.86
CA GLU A 137 5.79 10.47 -2.11
C GLU A 137 6.27 9.86 -3.42
N ALA A 138 6.30 8.55 -3.47
CA ALA A 138 6.55 7.79 -4.69
C ALA A 138 5.82 6.46 -4.67
N GLU A 139 5.59 5.89 -5.86
CA GLU A 139 4.98 4.59 -6.03
C GLU A 139 5.81 3.70 -6.97
N ARG A 140 5.64 2.39 -6.80
CA ARG A 140 6.17 1.35 -7.71
C ARG A 140 5.03 0.40 -8.05
N PHE A 141 4.99 -0.04 -9.30
CA PHE A 141 4.06 -1.05 -9.77
C PHE A 141 4.78 -2.07 -10.64
N ALA A 142 4.67 -3.36 -10.28
CA ALA A 142 5.33 -4.42 -11.02
C ALA A 142 4.50 -5.71 -11.07
N ARG A 143 4.69 -6.49 -12.14
CA ARG A 143 4.24 -7.90 -12.15
C ARG A 143 5.14 -8.73 -11.25
N GLY A 144 4.55 -9.76 -10.63
CA GLY A 144 5.32 -10.73 -9.88
C GLY A 144 6.35 -11.45 -10.75
N HIS A 145 7.61 -11.40 -10.33
CA HIS A 145 8.74 -12.07 -10.94
C HIS A 145 9.84 -12.23 -9.89
N PRO A 146 10.60 -13.33 -9.83
CA PRO A 146 11.63 -13.56 -8.81
C PRO A 146 12.66 -12.42 -8.67
N ASP A 147 12.99 -11.76 -9.77
CA ASP A 147 14.01 -10.69 -9.79
C ASP A 147 13.42 -9.27 -9.83
N LEU A 148 12.08 -9.13 -9.77
CA LEU A 148 11.44 -7.81 -9.94
C LEU A 148 10.54 -7.46 -8.76
N ALA A 149 9.58 -8.33 -8.43
CA ALA A 149 8.65 -8.08 -7.34
C ALA A 149 8.11 -9.39 -6.77
N GLY A 150 8.14 -9.49 -5.45
CA GLY A 150 7.67 -10.68 -4.76
C GLY A 150 7.78 -10.54 -3.24
N VAL A 151 7.20 -11.53 -2.56
CA VAL A 151 7.35 -11.68 -1.12
C VAL A 151 7.70 -13.12 -0.79
N THR A 152 8.77 -13.29 -0.05
CA THR A 152 9.19 -14.57 0.51
C THR A 152 8.97 -14.61 2.02
N SER A 153 8.79 -15.79 2.57
CA SER A 153 8.57 -16.01 4.00
C SER A 153 9.45 -17.13 4.53
N GLY A 154 9.58 -17.18 5.85
CA GLY A 154 10.40 -18.13 6.55
C GLY A 154 11.27 -17.43 7.59
N ALA A 155 12.41 -18.00 7.94
CA ALA A 155 13.33 -17.38 8.90
C ALA A 155 13.92 -16.06 8.36
N GLN A 156 14.02 -15.94 7.05
CA GLN A 156 14.35 -14.71 6.34
C GLN A 156 13.11 -14.28 5.54
N PHE A 157 12.71 -13.04 5.75
CA PHE A 157 11.62 -12.38 5.07
C PHE A 157 12.18 -11.40 4.05
N ALA A 158 11.54 -11.32 2.89
CA ALA A 158 11.82 -10.29 1.90
C ALA A 158 10.54 -9.91 1.17
N ALA A 159 10.17 -8.66 1.25
CA ALA A 159 9.20 -8.00 0.38
C ALA A 159 9.97 -7.06 -0.53
N VAL A 160 9.92 -7.31 -1.83
CA VAL A 160 10.73 -6.62 -2.84
C VAL A 160 9.84 -6.12 -3.95
N ILE A 161 10.08 -4.92 -4.40
CA ILE A 161 9.53 -4.36 -5.63
C ILE A 161 10.56 -3.43 -6.25
N GLU A 162 11.12 -3.85 -7.42
CA GLU A 162 12.24 -3.19 -8.07
C GLU A 162 13.43 -3.02 -7.09
N ASP A 163 13.81 -1.79 -6.79
CA ASP A 163 14.90 -1.44 -5.88
C ASP A 163 14.44 -1.20 -4.42
N TRP A 164 13.13 -1.23 -4.17
CA TRP A 164 12.60 -1.09 -2.81
C TRP A 164 12.52 -2.43 -2.10
N THR A 165 13.01 -2.47 -0.88
CA THR A 165 13.09 -3.72 -0.11
C THR A 165 12.72 -3.53 1.36
N LEU A 166 11.90 -4.44 1.87
CA LEU A 166 11.70 -4.64 3.30
C LEU A 166 12.15 -6.07 3.63
N THR A 167 13.32 -6.21 4.27
CA THR A 167 13.97 -7.51 4.41
C THR A 167 14.51 -7.73 5.80
N GLY A 168 14.59 -8.99 6.26
CA GLY A 168 15.25 -9.32 7.52
C GLY A 168 14.77 -10.60 8.18
N ALA A 169 15.08 -10.74 9.46
CA ALA A 169 14.75 -11.91 10.26
C ALA A 169 13.35 -11.83 10.83
N THR A 170 12.61 -12.94 10.80
CA THR A 170 11.23 -13.05 11.31
C THR A 170 11.05 -14.26 12.24
N ARG A 171 12.11 -14.97 12.55
CA ARG A 171 12.09 -16.01 13.60
C ARG A 171 12.27 -15.34 14.96
N GLY A 172 11.28 -15.45 15.84
CA GLY A 172 11.20 -14.65 17.07
C GLY A 172 10.72 -13.21 16.78
N PRO A 173 11.11 -12.24 17.61
CA PRO A 173 10.82 -10.83 17.33
C PRO A 173 11.40 -10.41 15.99
N ILE A 174 10.59 -9.73 15.16
CA ILE A 174 11.06 -9.33 13.85
C ILE A 174 12.17 -8.28 13.93
N SER A 175 13.13 -8.40 13.02
CA SER A 175 14.20 -7.43 12.81
C SER A 175 14.36 -7.22 11.31
N LEU A 176 13.87 -6.08 10.80
CA LEU A 176 13.79 -5.78 9.39
C LEU A 176 14.61 -4.54 9.03
N THR A 177 14.95 -4.41 7.77
CA THR A 177 15.50 -3.22 7.17
C THR A 177 14.61 -2.79 6.00
N LEU A 178 14.18 -1.54 6.00
CA LEU A 178 13.52 -0.88 4.88
C LEU A 178 14.56 -0.06 4.11
N LYS A 179 14.72 -0.37 2.83
CA LYS A 179 15.53 0.44 1.88
C LYS A 179 14.67 0.79 0.70
N ALA A 180 14.57 2.08 0.42
CA ALA A 180 13.82 2.59 -0.71
C ALA A 180 14.30 3.98 -1.08
N ALA A 181 14.27 4.32 -2.37
CA ALA A 181 14.68 5.63 -2.83
C ALA A 181 13.82 6.10 -4.01
N GLU A 182 13.61 7.42 -4.06
CA GLU A 182 13.17 8.12 -5.25
C GLU A 182 14.27 9.11 -5.65
N PRO A 183 14.91 8.94 -6.82
CA PRO A 183 16.01 9.77 -7.23
C PRO A 183 15.72 11.27 -7.12
N ALA A 184 16.68 12.03 -6.58
CA ALA A 184 16.59 13.47 -6.34
C ALA A 184 15.49 13.94 -5.36
N GLN A 185 14.66 13.06 -4.82
CA GLN A 185 13.63 13.42 -3.87
C GLN A 185 13.95 12.93 -2.46
N PHE A 186 13.99 11.60 -2.26
CA PHE A 186 14.25 11.05 -0.94
C PHE A 186 14.92 9.66 -1.00
N GLU A 187 15.52 9.29 0.12
CA GLU A 187 16.05 7.95 0.37
C GLU A 187 15.77 7.56 1.81
N VAL A 188 15.43 6.30 2.02
CA VAL A 188 15.10 5.70 3.31
C VAL A 188 16.01 4.48 3.52
N ASP A 189 16.75 4.46 4.62
CA ASP A 189 17.52 3.29 5.10
C ASP A 189 17.28 3.15 6.60
N LEU A 190 16.30 2.31 6.96
CA LEU A 190 15.80 2.20 8.33
C LEU A 190 15.86 0.77 8.84
N HIS A 191 16.35 0.61 10.07
CA HIS A 191 16.27 -0.62 10.85
C HIS A 191 15.02 -0.62 11.72
N ILE A 192 14.29 -1.72 11.71
CA ILE A 192 13.00 -1.90 12.35
C ILE A 192 13.10 -3.09 13.29
N GLN A 193 12.88 -2.86 14.58
CA GLN A 193 12.95 -3.87 15.61
C GLN A 193 11.62 -3.98 16.35
N GLN A 194 11.04 -5.17 16.41
CA GLN A 194 9.85 -5.43 17.23
C GLN A 194 10.17 -5.27 18.72
N THR A 195 9.33 -4.51 19.41
CA THR A 195 9.42 -4.26 20.85
C THR A 195 8.10 -4.50 21.60
N GLY A 196 7.05 -4.85 20.89
CA GLY A 196 5.74 -5.20 21.44
C GLY A 196 5.21 -6.52 20.86
N PRO A 197 4.06 -7.01 21.32
CA PRO A 197 3.47 -8.25 20.88
C PRO A 197 2.97 -8.18 19.44
N ILE A 198 2.69 -9.33 18.83
CA ILE A 198 1.80 -9.44 17.67
C ILE A 198 0.37 -9.47 18.20
N VAL A 199 -0.49 -8.59 17.69
CA VAL A 199 -1.88 -8.43 18.12
C VAL A 199 -2.82 -8.87 17.01
N LEU A 200 -3.63 -9.88 17.27
CA LEU A 200 -4.65 -10.37 16.34
C LEU A 200 -5.87 -9.45 16.38
N GLN A 201 -6.29 -8.97 15.24
CA GLN A 201 -7.44 -8.07 15.10
C GLN A 201 -8.76 -8.86 15.00
N GLY A 202 -9.87 -8.27 15.42
CA GLY A 202 -11.18 -8.90 15.36
C GLY A 202 -11.27 -10.18 16.20
N ASP A 203 -12.03 -11.16 15.71
CA ASP A 203 -12.14 -12.48 16.37
C ASP A 203 -10.94 -13.34 16.01
N ARG A 204 -9.94 -13.38 16.90
CA ARG A 204 -8.70 -14.17 16.74
C ARG A 204 -8.03 -14.00 15.38
N GLY A 205 -7.99 -12.74 14.89
CA GLY A 205 -7.39 -12.39 13.62
C GLY A 205 -8.36 -12.37 12.44
N LEU A 206 -9.63 -12.73 12.61
CA LEU A 206 -10.68 -12.53 11.61
C LEU A 206 -11.36 -11.18 11.84
N SER A 207 -11.04 -10.22 10.98
CA SER A 207 -11.57 -8.86 11.02
C SER A 207 -12.71 -8.71 10.03
N ALA A 208 -13.95 -8.67 10.53
CA ALA A 208 -15.14 -8.47 9.71
C ALA A 208 -15.23 -7.02 9.20
N LYS A 209 -15.60 -6.86 7.94
CA LYS A 209 -15.83 -5.58 7.26
C LYS A 209 -17.24 -5.48 6.69
N GLY A 210 -18.05 -6.51 6.87
CA GLY A 210 -19.42 -6.65 6.41
C GLY A 210 -19.96 -8.04 6.71
N PRO A 211 -21.23 -8.32 6.39
CA PRO A 211 -21.85 -9.63 6.63
C PRO A 211 -21.11 -10.80 5.96
N ASP A 212 -20.59 -10.54 4.74
CA ASP A 212 -19.92 -11.54 3.89
C ASP A 212 -18.47 -11.14 3.53
N SER A 213 -17.93 -10.16 4.25
CA SER A 213 -16.61 -9.56 3.96
C SER A 213 -15.77 -9.55 5.21
N ALA A 214 -14.62 -10.21 5.17
CA ALA A 214 -13.65 -10.22 6.25
C ALA A 214 -12.24 -10.39 5.70
N SER A 215 -11.27 -10.10 6.55
CA SER A 215 -9.85 -10.31 6.30
C SER A 215 -9.19 -11.03 7.47
N TYR A 216 -8.07 -11.70 7.23
CA TYR A 216 -7.15 -12.04 8.29
C TYR A 216 -6.21 -10.88 8.53
N TYR A 217 -6.12 -10.44 9.78
CA TYR A 217 -5.46 -9.21 10.12
C TYR A 217 -4.74 -9.33 11.47
N TYR A 218 -3.46 -8.95 11.49
CA TYR A 218 -2.72 -8.73 12.71
C TYR A 218 -1.88 -7.45 12.62
N SER A 219 -1.57 -6.89 13.80
CA SER A 219 -0.72 -5.73 13.96
C SER A 219 0.51 -6.05 14.81
N ILE A 220 1.59 -5.32 14.58
CA ILE A 220 2.69 -5.17 15.54
C ILE A 220 2.72 -3.70 15.95
N PRO A 221 2.05 -3.35 17.07
CA PRO A 221 1.74 -1.97 17.39
C PRO A 221 2.94 -1.17 17.91
N ARG A 222 4.06 -1.83 18.21
CA ARG A 222 5.24 -1.15 18.73
C ARG A 222 6.52 -1.72 18.12
N LEU A 223 7.08 -0.92 17.25
CA LEU A 223 8.38 -1.14 16.63
C LEU A 223 9.31 0.00 17.04
N ARG A 224 10.56 -0.30 17.36
CA ARG A 224 11.62 0.69 17.41
C ARG A 224 12.21 0.82 16.03
N ILE A 225 12.31 2.03 15.53
CA ILE A 225 12.86 2.32 14.21
C ILE A 225 14.00 3.32 14.36
N GLY A 226 15.07 3.12 13.63
CA GLY A 226 16.18 4.05 13.55
C GLY A 226 16.99 3.85 12.29
N GLY A 227 17.68 4.89 11.86
CA GLY A 227 18.49 4.86 10.65
C GLY A 227 18.59 6.23 10.01
N ARG A 228 18.49 6.27 8.68
CA ARG A 228 18.77 7.49 7.93
C ARG A 228 17.67 7.81 6.94
N LEU A 229 17.34 9.10 6.86
CA LEU A 229 16.52 9.69 5.81
C LEU A 229 17.37 10.69 5.02
N ARG A 230 17.24 10.69 3.69
CA ARG A 230 17.65 11.80 2.84
C ARG A 230 16.39 12.42 2.25
N LEU A 231 16.24 13.73 2.42
CA LEU A 231 15.12 14.52 1.89
C LEU A 231 15.73 15.63 1.03
N ASN A 232 15.58 15.53 -0.28
CA ASN A 232 16.35 16.33 -1.23
C ASN A 232 17.86 16.22 -0.94
N ASP A 233 18.52 17.32 -0.63
CA ASP A 233 19.97 17.38 -0.33
C ASP A 233 20.30 17.21 1.16
N ARG A 234 19.27 17.09 2.02
CA ARG A 234 19.46 16.97 3.47
C ARG A 234 19.44 15.51 3.90
N VAL A 235 20.50 15.08 4.60
CA VAL A 235 20.60 13.76 5.21
C VAL A 235 20.48 13.94 6.72
N VAL A 236 19.62 13.12 7.36
CA VAL A 236 19.39 13.13 8.81
C VAL A 236 19.38 11.70 9.35
N ASP A 237 20.02 11.51 10.51
CA ASP A 237 19.84 10.32 11.31
C ASP A 237 18.56 10.49 12.15
N VAL A 238 17.74 9.45 12.19
CA VAL A 238 16.43 9.49 12.85
C VAL A 238 16.21 8.26 13.71
N ALA A 239 15.40 8.43 14.76
CA ALA A 239 14.89 7.34 15.60
C ALA A 239 13.44 7.60 15.99
N GLY A 240 12.68 6.54 16.30
CA GLY A 240 11.32 6.70 16.75
C GLY A 240 10.57 5.39 16.87
N LEU A 241 9.25 5.50 16.82
CA LEU A 241 8.34 4.38 16.94
C LEU A 241 7.57 4.15 15.64
N GLY A 242 7.29 2.89 15.37
CA GLY A 242 6.51 2.49 14.22
C GLY A 242 5.45 1.45 14.56
N TRP A 243 4.60 1.22 13.59
CA TRP A 243 3.49 0.28 13.59
C TRP A 243 3.49 -0.51 12.28
N LEU A 244 3.31 -1.83 12.35
CA LEU A 244 3.19 -2.69 11.19
C LEU A 244 1.84 -3.41 11.21
N ASP A 245 1.10 -3.30 10.12
CA ASP A 245 -0.09 -4.09 9.84
C ASP A 245 0.16 -5.10 8.74
N ARG A 246 -0.41 -6.29 8.95
CA ARG A 246 -0.48 -7.35 7.97
C ARG A 246 -1.92 -7.80 7.82
N GLU A 247 -2.42 -7.69 6.61
CA GLU A 247 -3.80 -8.04 6.32
C GLU A 247 -3.91 -8.72 4.95
N TRP A 248 -4.73 -9.78 4.86
CA TRP A 248 -5.00 -10.47 3.60
C TRP A 248 -6.43 -10.95 3.52
N SER A 249 -6.98 -10.89 2.32
CA SER A 249 -8.37 -11.23 2.05
C SER A 249 -8.62 -11.48 0.56
N THR A 250 -9.79 -11.97 0.25
CA THR A 250 -10.30 -12.05 -1.12
C THR A 250 -11.34 -10.96 -1.41
N SER A 251 -12.07 -10.50 -0.38
CA SER A 251 -13.05 -9.42 -0.49
C SER A 251 -12.93 -8.54 0.75
N VAL A 252 -12.52 -7.30 0.59
CA VAL A 252 -12.24 -6.40 1.72
C VAL A 252 -13.35 -5.37 1.90
N LEU A 253 -13.92 -4.85 0.82
CA LEU A 253 -14.95 -3.83 0.86
C LEU A 253 -16.22 -4.30 0.17
N ASP A 254 -17.34 -3.94 0.77
CA ASP A 254 -18.68 -4.02 0.21
C ASP A 254 -18.94 -2.82 -0.72
N ASP A 255 -19.84 -2.97 -1.70
CA ASP A 255 -20.20 -1.91 -2.65
C ASP A 255 -20.86 -0.68 -1.99
N SER A 256 -21.32 -0.80 -0.75
CA SER A 256 -21.87 0.30 0.04
C SER A 256 -20.81 1.19 0.69
N LEU A 257 -19.53 0.78 0.63
CA LEU A 257 -18.44 1.43 1.31
C LEU A 257 -17.56 2.26 0.34
N ALA A 258 -17.27 3.49 0.73
CA ALA A 258 -16.36 4.39 0.00
C ALA A 258 -14.89 4.21 0.40
N GLY A 259 -14.62 3.47 1.49
CA GLY A 259 -13.29 3.29 2.06
C GLY A 259 -13.35 3.24 3.58
N TRP A 260 -12.25 3.58 4.22
CA TRP A 260 -12.17 3.64 5.68
C TRP A 260 -11.28 4.79 6.16
N ASP A 261 -11.48 5.17 7.42
CA ASP A 261 -10.54 5.98 8.20
C ASP A 261 -9.88 5.04 9.21
N TRP A 262 -8.55 5.02 9.26
CA TRP A 262 -7.78 4.14 10.12
C TRP A 262 -6.79 4.95 10.96
N PHE A 263 -6.65 4.55 12.22
CA PHE A 263 -5.77 5.20 13.18
C PHE A 263 -4.96 4.16 13.95
N SER A 264 -3.67 4.43 14.11
CA SER A 264 -2.80 3.77 15.07
C SER A 264 -2.20 4.82 15.99
N LEU A 265 -2.39 4.66 17.29
CA LEU A 265 -1.93 5.59 18.30
C LEU A 265 -1.02 4.84 19.27
N GLN A 266 0.16 5.36 19.49
CA GLN A 266 1.11 4.90 20.49
C GLN A 266 1.16 5.95 21.60
N LEU A 267 0.61 5.61 22.77
CA LEU A 267 0.47 6.54 23.89
C LEU A 267 1.76 6.60 24.73
N ASP A 268 1.93 7.70 25.48
CA ASP A 268 3.11 7.97 26.33
C ASP A 268 3.27 6.95 27.46
N ASP A 269 2.16 6.36 27.92
CA ASP A 269 2.13 5.30 28.92
C ASP A 269 2.36 3.91 28.34
N ALA A 270 2.81 3.83 27.09
CA ALA A 270 3.09 2.64 26.31
C ALA A 270 1.86 1.81 25.94
N ARG A 271 0.63 2.26 26.18
CA ARG A 271 -0.56 1.67 25.56
C ARG A 271 -0.61 1.96 24.06
N ASN A 272 -1.30 1.10 23.33
CA ASN A 272 -1.47 1.29 21.90
C ASN A 272 -2.95 1.15 21.56
N ILE A 273 -3.44 1.99 20.66
CA ILE A 273 -4.82 1.96 20.17
C ILE A 273 -4.79 1.82 18.66
N MET A 274 -5.57 0.89 18.14
CA MET A 274 -5.97 0.88 16.73
C MET A 274 -7.46 1.13 16.67
N ALA A 275 -7.91 1.93 15.73
CA ALA A 275 -9.32 2.11 15.44
C ALA A 275 -9.51 2.34 13.94
N PHE A 276 -10.53 1.75 13.36
CA PHE A 276 -10.98 2.09 12.02
C PHE A 276 -12.49 2.32 11.98
N ARG A 277 -12.88 3.18 11.06
CA ARG A 277 -14.26 3.46 10.69
C ARG A 277 -14.44 3.18 9.22
N LEU A 278 -15.44 2.41 8.86
CA LEU A 278 -15.87 2.16 7.49
C LEU A 278 -16.68 3.36 7.00
N ARG A 279 -16.28 3.96 5.89
CA ARG A 279 -16.98 5.12 5.30
C ARG A 279 -18.04 4.63 4.35
N ARG A 280 -19.29 4.73 4.78
CA ARG A 280 -20.45 4.44 3.94
C ARG A 280 -20.77 5.61 3.02
N TYR A 281 -21.23 5.34 1.81
CA TYR A 281 -21.68 6.39 0.88
C TYR A 281 -22.85 7.21 1.42
N ASP A 282 -23.72 6.61 2.27
CA ASP A 282 -24.83 7.28 2.93
C ASP A 282 -24.42 8.11 4.16
N GLY A 283 -23.14 8.08 4.54
CA GLY A 283 -22.59 8.75 5.71
C GLY A 283 -22.99 8.14 7.04
N ALA A 284 -23.75 7.05 7.05
CA ALA A 284 -24.14 6.35 8.27
C ALA A 284 -22.92 5.71 8.95
N ARG A 285 -23.09 5.44 10.24
CA ARG A 285 -22.14 4.63 11.00
C ARG A 285 -22.27 3.17 10.59
N ASP A 286 -21.14 2.47 10.58
CA ASP A 286 -21.11 1.05 10.27
C ASP A 286 -20.98 0.21 11.55
N ASP A 287 -21.70 -0.90 11.62
CA ASP A 287 -21.64 -1.82 12.76
C ASP A 287 -20.30 -2.57 12.85
N PHE A 288 -19.55 -2.61 11.75
CA PHE A 288 -18.23 -3.24 11.66
C PHE A 288 -17.07 -2.27 11.95
N ASP A 289 -17.37 -1.02 12.33
CA ASP A 289 -16.37 -0.15 12.93
C ASP A 289 -15.75 -0.84 14.13
N HIS A 290 -14.40 -0.85 14.21
CA HIS A 290 -13.71 -1.69 15.17
C HIS A 290 -12.43 -1.01 15.67
N GLY A 291 -12.03 -1.37 16.89
CA GLY A 291 -10.75 -0.96 17.43
C GLY A 291 -10.24 -1.90 18.52
N LEU A 292 -9.01 -1.70 18.92
CA LEU A 292 -8.36 -2.38 20.03
C LEU A 292 -7.61 -1.36 20.89
N LEU A 293 -7.70 -1.54 22.20
CA LEU A 293 -6.75 -0.98 23.17
C LEU A 293 -5.84 -2.11 23.67
N VAL A 294 -4.54 -1.92 23.54
CA VAL A 294 -3.51 -2.87 23.95
C VAL A 294 -2.72 -2.26 25.10
N GLU A 295 -2.80 -2.90 26.27
CA GLU A 295 -1.99 -2.52 27.43
C GLU A 295 -0.50 -2.79 27.19
N PRO A 296 0.41 -2.09 27.90
CA PRO A 296 1.84 -2.28 27.73
C PRO A 296 2.25 -3.74 27.94
N GLN A 297 2.93 -4.31 26.96
CA GLN A 297 3.48 -5.66 27.02
C GLN A 297 4.82 -5.71 26.29
N ASP A 298 5.75 -6.49 26.80
CA ASP A 298 7.01 -6.74 26.13
C ASP A 298 6.94 -7.96 25.20
N VAL A 299 8.01 -8.16 24.43
CA VAL A 299 8.11 -9.28 23.50
C VAL A 299 8.55 -10.58 24.17
N ASP A 300 9.05 -10.51 25.40
CA ASP A 300 9.67 -11.65 26.08
C ASP A 300 8.61 -12.60 26.61
N GLY A 301 8.32 -13.64 25.85
CA GLY A 301 7.49 -14.77 26.21
C GLY A 301 6.03 -14.75 25.76
N ARG A 302 5.52 -13.66 25.14
CA ARG A 302 4.17 -13.59 24.60
C ARG A 302 4.11 -12.88 23.27
N PRO A 303 4.60 -13.49 22.20
CA PRO A 303 4.74 -12.82 20.92
C PRO A 303 3.41 -12.58 20.19
N VAL A 304 2.31 -13.27 20.58
CA VAL A 304 1.01 -13.18 19.92
C VAL A 304 -0.09 -13.08 20.97
N ILE A 305 -0.90 -12.03 20.89
CA ILE A 305 -2.05 -11.80 21.75
C ILE A 305 -3.29 -11.45 20.92
N GLY A 306 -4.46 -11.71 21.43
CA GLY A 306 -5.71 -11.45 20.74
C GLY A 306 -6.88 -11.31 21.68
N GLN A 307 -8.08 -11.43 21.15
CA GLN A 307 -9.31 -11.36 21.95
C GLN A 307 -9.30 -12.38 23.09
N GLY A 308 -9.59 -11.88 24.30
CA GLY A 308 -9.60 -12.70 25.51
C GLY A 308 -8.27 -12.78 26.25
N ASP A 309 -7.19 -12.21 25.69
CA ASP A 309 -5.93 -12.08 26.40
C ASP A 309 -5.97 -10.93 27.43
N PRO A 310 -5.34 -11.11 28.59
CA PRO A 310 -5.16 -10.00 29.53
C PRO A 310 -4.43 -8.85 28.84
N GLY A 311 -4.99 -7.63 28.96
CA GLY A 311 -4.36 -6.44 28.37
C GLY A 311 -4.79 -6.14 26.94
N VAL A 312 -5.76 -6.86 26.37
CA VAL A 312 -6.40 -6.49 25.09
C VAL A 312 -7.89 -6.20 25.35
N THR A 313 -8.30 -4.97 25.05
CA THR A 313 -9.69 -4.55 25.10
C THR A 313 -10.19 -4.28 23.71
N ILE A 314 -11.28 -4.93 23.31
CA ILE A 314 -11.96 -4.67 22.05
C ILE A 314 -12.81 -3.40 22.19
N LEU A 315 -12.67 -2.51 21.21
CA LEU A 315 -13.50 -1.33 21.03
C LEU A 315 -14.50 -1.61 19.91
N LYS A 316 -15.77 -1.77 20.29
CA LYS A 316 -16.87 -1.95 19.33
C LYS A 316 -17.25 -0.60 18.74
N SER A 317 -18.00 -0.63 17.66
CA SER A 317 -18.52 0.58 17.03
C SER A 317 -19.26 1.52 18.00
N SER A 318 -19.87 1.01 19.08
CA SER A 318 -20.51 1.79 20.13
C SER A 318 -19.56 2.52 21.08
N ASP A 319 -18.31 2.10 21.18
CA ASP A 319 -17.38 2.50 22.24
C ASP A 319 -16.56 3.73 21.88
N PHE A 320 -16.54 4.11 20.60
CA PHE A 320 -15.82 5.28 20.13
C PHE A 320 -16.55 5.99 18.99
N THR A 321 -16.14 7.24 18.71
CA THR A 321 -16.68 8.03 17.60
C THR A 321 -15.53 8.79 16.95
N LEU A 322 -15.41 8.64 15.63
CA LEU A 322 -14.49 9.43 14.81
C LEU A 322 -15.27 10.55 14.13
N ASN A 323 -15.00 11.80 14.52
CA ASN A 323 -15.65 12.98 13.96
C ASN A 323 -14.66 13.78 13.12
N PRO A 324 -14.73 13.70 11.77
CA PRO A 324 -13.92 14.55 10.91
C PRO A 324 -14.23 16.02 11.18
N GLN A 325 -13.22 16.82 11.54
CA GLN A 325 -13.39 18.25 11.81
C GLN A 325 -13.20 19.10 10.56
N ARG A 326 -12.45 18.58 9.59
CA ARG A 326 -12.18 19.25 8.31
C ARG A 326 -12.06 18.20 7.23
N PHE A 327 -12.47 18.58 6.02
CA PHE A 327 -12.25 17.83 4.79
C PHE A 327 -11.20 18.57 3.97
N TYR A 328 -10.25 17.85 3.43
CA TYR A 328 -9.32 18.34 2.42
C TYR A 328 -9.73 17.74 1.09
N GLN A 329 -9.84 18.59 0.08
CA GLN A 329 -10.04 18.16 -1.30
C GLN A 329 -8.77 18.53 -2.05
N ASP A 330 -8.07 17.51 -2.56
CA ASP A 330 -6.89 17.73 -3.38
C ASP A 330 -7.28 18.14 -4.81
N GLU A 331 -6.26 18.50 -5.62
CA GLU A 331 -6.46 18.94 -6.99
C GLU A 331 -7.04 17.85 -7.92
N ARG A 332 -7.06 16.61 -7.46
CA ARG A 332 -7.60 15.46 -8.19
C ARG A 332 -9.07 15.16 -7.87
N GLY A 333 -9.65 15.82 -6.88
CA GLY A 333 -11.09 15.79 -6.52
C GLY A 333 -11.47 14.92 -5.34
#